data_36753da77c66b15ddc70827f8d4dacc6
#
_entry.id   36753da77c66b15ddc70827f8d4dacc6
#
_cell.length_a   1.000
_cell.length_b   1.000
_cell.length_c   1.000
_cell.angle_alpha   90.00
_cell.angle_beta   90.00
_cell.angle_gamma   90.00
#
_symmetry.space_group_name_H-M   'P 1'
#
loop_
_entity.id
_entity.type
_entity.pdbx_description
1 polymer ?
#
loop_
_entity_poly.entity_id
_entity_poly.type
_entity_poly.pdbx_seq_one_letter_code
_entity_poly.pdbx_strand_id
1 'polypeptide(L)' 'MELKEILKIVDEIYHKKNEVDATDIYKAAGITAAEANAFITPMEEEDLADVIEIDMCCGADYVVKGLTEKGKALISE' A
#
# COMPACT_ATOMS: atom_id res chain seq x y z
N MET A 1 -13.34 5.52 0.52
CA MET A 1 -12.07 5.50 1.29
C MET A 1 -11.04 6.35 0.61
N GLU A 2 -10.28 7.10 1.36
CA GLU A 2 -9.29 8.02 0.83
C GLU A 2 -7.88 7.41 0.84
N LEU A 3 -7.01 7.91 -0.03
CA LEU A 3 -5.62 7.47 -0.11
C LEU A 3 -4.90 7.59 1.23
N LYS A 4 -5.16 8.65 1.97
CA LYS A 4 -4.56 8.90 3.29
C LYS A 4 -4.89 7.76 4.27
N GLU A 5 -6.12 7.24 4.23
CA GLU A 5 -6.54 6.13 5.07
C GLU A 5 -5.80 4.85 4.70
N ILE A 6 -5.62 4.61 3.41
CA ILE A 6 -4.86 3.45 2.92
C ILE A 6 -3.41 3.55 3.38
N LEU A 7 -2.80 4.73 3.32
CA LEU A 7 -1.43 4.93 3.78
C LEU A 7 -1.28 4.63 5.27
N LYS A 8 -2.26 5.02 6.08
CA LYS A 8 -2.26 4.72 7.51
C LYS A 8 -2.33 3.21 7.78
N ILE A 9 -3.18 2.52 7.02
CA ILE A 9 -3.32 1.06 7.12
C ILE A 9 -2.01 0.37 6.75
N VAL A 10 -1.38 0.81 5.66
CA VAL A 10 -0.10 0.27 5.21
C VAL A 10 0.96 0.47 6.29
N ASP A 11 1.03 1.65 6.88
CA ASP A 11 1.99 1.95 7.93
C ASP A 11 1.80 1.05 9.15
N GLU A 12 0.56 0.84 9.59
CA GLU A 12 0.26 -0.05 10.71
C GLU A 12 0.71 -1.48 10.44
N ILE A 13 0.39 -2.01 9.28
CA ILE A 13 0.75 -3.37 8.90
C ILE A 13 2.27 -3.51 8.81
N TYR A 14 2.92 -2.51 8.23
CA TYR A 14 4.37 -2.50 8.10
C TYR A 14 5.07 -2.59 9.46
N HIS A 15 4.55 -1.88 10.45
CA HIS A 15 5.11 -1.93 11.81
C HIS A 15 4.98 -3.30 12.45
N LYS A 16 4.00 -4.08 12.03
CA LYS A 16 3.77 -5.43 12.58
C LYS A 16 4.54 -6.52 11.82
N LYS A 17 4.64 -6.38 10.49
CA LYS A 17 5.13 -7.45 9.61
C LYS A 17 6.40 -7.10 8.83
N ASN A 18 6.81 -5.84 8.83
CA ASN A 18 7.93 -5.31 8.06
C ASN A 18 7.75 -5.37 6.55
N GLU A 19 6.59 -5.80 6.07
CA GLU A 19 6.19 -5.72 4.67
C GLU A 19 4.68 -5.85 4.58
N VAL A 20 4.11 -5.32 3.52
CA VAL A 20 2.67 -5.28 3.34
C VAL A 20 2.31 -5.85 1.97
N ASP A 21 1.57 -6.96 1.97
CA ASP A 21 1.06 -7.56 0.74
C ASP A 21 -0.23 -6.87 0.31
N ALA A 22 -0.57 -6.97 -0.97
CA ALA A 22 -1.84 -6.50 -1.49
C ALA A 22 -3.01 -7.07 -0.70
N THR A 23 -2.94 -8.37 -0.37
CA THR A 23 -3.98 -9.06 0.41
C THR A 23 -4.17 -8.42 1.78
N ASP A 24 -3.09 -8.05 2.44
CA ASP A 24 -3.15 -7.39 3.75
C ASP A 24 -3.88 -6.06 3.66
N ILE A 25 -3.62 -5.30 2.59
CA ILE A 25 -4.25 -4.00 2.39
C ILE A 25 -5.76 -4.13 2.21
N TYR A 26 -6.21 -4.94 1.25
CA TYR A 26 -7.65 -4.99 0.99
C TYR A 26 -8.44 -5.68 2.11
N LYS A 27 -7.85 -6.62 2.81
CA LYS A 27 -8.50 -7.24 3.97
C LYS A 27 -8.64 -6.29 5.14
N ALA A 28 -7.57 -5.55 5.44
CA ALA A 28 -7.59 -4.59 6.54
C ALA A 28 -8.52 -3.41 6.26
N ALA A 29 -8.57 -2.97 5.01
CA ALA A 29 -9.40 -1.84 4.61
C ALA A 29 -10.86 -2.23 4.33
N GLY A 30 -11.13 -3.51 4.15
CA GLY A 30 -12.49 -3.97 3.82
C GLY A 30 -12.90 -3.60 2.40
N ILE A 31 -11.94 -3.56 1.48
CA ILE A 31 -12.17 -3.21 0.07
C ILE A 31 -11.83 -4.39 -0.83
N THR A 32 -12.14 -4.27 -2.11
CA THR A 32 -11.80 -5.31 -3.08
C THR A 32 -10.35 -5.18 -3.53
N ALA A 33 -9.81 -6.24 -4.12
CA ALA A 33 -8.45 -6.22 -4.67
C ALA A 33 -8.31 -5.16 -5.77
N ALA A 34 -9.34 -4.97 -6.58
CA ALA A 34 -9.35 -3.94 -7.63
C ALA A 34 -9.25 -2.52 -7.04
N GLU A 35 -9.96 -2.28 -5.95
CA GLU A 35 -9.91 -0.99 -5.25
C GLU A 35 -8.53 -0.76 -4.63
N ALA A 36 -7.94 -1.79 -4.03
CA ALA A 36 -6.60 -1.70 -3.47
C ALA A 36 -5.58 -1.37 -4.56
N ASN A 37 -5.67 -2.01 -5.73
CA ASN A 37 -4.80 -1.72 -6.86
C ASN A 37 -4.94 -0.27 -7.34
N ALA A 38 -6.15 0.27 -7.30
CA ALA A 38 -6.40 1.66 -7.68
C ALA A 38 -5.66 2.64 -6.75
N PHE A 39 -5.46 2.29 -5.49
CA PHE A 39 -4.70 3.12 -4.55
C PHE A 39 -3.19 2.96 -4.72
N ILE A 40 -2.73 1.78 -5.14
CA ILE A 40 -1.30 1.53 -5.33
C ILE A 40 -0.69 2.42 -6.42
N THR A 41 -1.42 2.64 -7.51
CA THR A 41 -0.94 3.49 -8.60
C THR A 41 -0.53 4.90 -8.14
N PRO A 42 -1.40 5.66 -7.44
CA PRO A 42 -0.98 6.98 -6.95
C PRO A 42 0.13 6.90 -5.90
N MET A 43 0.21 5.83 -5.11
CA MET A 43 1.30 5.67 -4.16
C MET A 43 2.65 5.57 -4.87
N GLU A 44 2.71 4.85 -6.00
CA GLU A 44 3.94 4.75 -6.80
C GLU A 44 4.24 6.06 -7.53
N GLU A 45 3.24 6.63 -8.19
CA GLU A 45 3.41 7.83 -9.01
C GLU A 45 3.86 9.04 -8.19
N GLU A 46 3.34 9.18 -6.98
CA GLU A 46 3.66 10.29 -6.10
C GLU A 46 4.76 9.95 -5.10
N ASP A 47 5.35 8.77 -5.21
CA ASP A 47 6.43 8.32 -4.34
C ASP A 47 6.06 8.38 -2.85
N LEU A 48 4.85 7.95 -2.53
CA LEU A 48 4.34 7.95 -1.15
C LEU A 48 4.71 6.68 -0.39
N ALA A 49 4.95 5.60 -1.10
CA ALA A 49 5.29 4.31 -0.51
C ALA A 49 6.30 3.58 -1.40
N ASP A 50 7.09 2.72 -0.80
CA ASP A 50 8.06 1.90 -1.51
C ASP A 50 7.37 0.63 -1.99
N VAL A 51 6.88 0.65 -3.22
CA VAL A 51 6.12 -0.45 -3.82
C VAL A 51 7.02 -1.27 -4.73
N ILE A 52 7.03 -2.58 -4.52
CA ILE A 52 7.80 -3.51 -5.35
C ILE A 52 6.82 -4.41 -6.09
N GLU A 53 6.87 -4.39 -7.42
CA GLU A 53 6.04 -5.25 -8.23
C GLU A 53 6.67 -6.63 -8.36
N ILE A 54 5.87 -7.67 -8.24
CA ILE A 54 6.30 -9.05 -8.34
C ILE A 54 5.56 -9.70 -9.50
N ASP A 55 6.30 -10.15 -10.50
CA ASP A 55 5.72 -10.88 -11.62
C ASP A 55 5.46 -12.33 -11.23
N MET A 56 4.22 -12.74 -11.32
CA MET A 56 3.81 -14.11 -11.03
C MET A 56 3.28 -14.76 -12.31
N CYS A 57 3.37 -16.07 -12.40
CA CYS A 57 2.92 -16.81 -13.59
C CYS A 57 1.43 -16.64 -13.87
N CYS A 58 0.63 -16.25 -12.88
CA CYS A 58 -0.82 -16.11 -13.01
C CYS A 58 -1.30 -14.67 -12.89
N GLY A 59 -0.37 -13.70 -12.97
CA GLY A 59 -0.70 -12.28 -12.86
C GLY A 59 0.41 -11.49 -12.18
N ALA A 60 0.16 -10.21 -11.98
CA ALA A 60 1.07 -9.34 -11.27
C ALA A 60 0.58 -9.13 -9.84
N ASP A 61 1.49 -9.14 -8.90
CA ASP A 61 1.22 -8.82 -7.51
C ASP A 61 2.21 -7.75 -7.06
N TYR A 62 2.05 -7.23 -5.85
CA TYR A 62 2.96 -6.22 -5.34
C TYR A 62 3.12 -6.36 -3.82
N VAL A 63 4.23 -5.83 -3.32
CA VAL A 63 4.55 -5.76 -1.91
C VAL A 63 4.96 -4.33 -1.59
N VAL A 64 4.45 -3.78 -0.49
CA VAL A 64 4.84 -2.45 -0.02
C VAL A 64 5.84 -2.60 1.11
N LYS A 65 7.00 -1.99 0.96
CA LYS A 65 8.09 -2.06 1.95
C LYS A 65 8.06 -0.89 2.93
N GLY A 66 6.92 -0.25 3.09
CA GLY A 66 6.74 0.86 4.01
C GLY A 66 6.50 2.16 3.28
N LEU A 67 6.25 3.22 4.03
CA LEU A 67 6.02 4.54 3.47
C LEU A 67 7.34 5.30 3.31
N THR A 68 7.40 6.13 2.27
CA THR A 68 8.50 7.09 2.11
C THR A 68 8.31 8.24 3.09
N GLU A 69 9.29 9.11 3.22
CA GLU A 69 9.17 10.30 4.05
C GLU A 69 7.98 11.16 3.63
N LYS A 70 7.74 11.24 2.31
CA LYS A 70 6.61 11.97 1.74
C LYS A 70 5.27 11.38 2.17
N GLY A 71 5.16 10.04 2.14
CA GLY A 71 3.95 9.34 2.60
C GLY A 71 3.73 9.51 4.09
N LYS A 72 4.78 9.43 4.88
CA LYS A 72 4.71 9.63 6.33
C LYS A 72 4.28 11.05 6.68
N ALA A 73 4.80 12.04 5.98
CA ALA A 73 4.41 13.43 6.18
C ALA A 73 2.92 13.64 5.87
N LEU A 74 2.42 12.97 4.84
CA LEU A 74 1.02 13.07 4.45
C LEU A 74 0.08 12.55 5.55
N ILE A 75 0.42 11.44 6.19
CA ILE A 75 -0.43 10.86 7.24
C ILE A 75 -0.24 11.52 8.60
N SER A 76 0.81 12.30 8.76
CA SER A 76 1.09 13.04 10.00
C SER A 76 0.35 14.37 10.09
N GLU A 77 -0.28 14.79 9.01
CA GLU A 77 -1.05 16.05 8.99
C GLU A 77 -2.37 15.98 9.75
#